data_13ed7dbbcc3ef6a1bf8f04d3f80014bf
#
_entry.id   13ed7dbbcc3ef6a1bf8f04d3f80014bf
#
_cell.length_a   1.000
_cell.length_b   1.000
_cell.length_c   1.000
_cell.angle_alpha   90.00
_cell.angle_beta   90.00
_cell.angle_gamma   90.00
#
_symmetry.space_group_name_H-M   'P 1'
#
loop_
_entity.id
_entity.type
_entity.pdbx_description
1 polymer ?
#
loop_
_entity_poly.entity_id
_entity_poly.type
_entity_poly.pdbx_seq_one_letter_code
_entity_poly.pdbx_strand_id
1 'polypeptide(L)'
;MPTQKNGILSKQVKANWQGAFENEMRKAEKAIIGSVQRFYQSEYEKGVDAFLQQGTIDVQGIFKAEGFKKIYQQLYVKTGMRFANWYARNFDRFLKKGINPNQFQSEWQNLFGQFAQQNAGAKIVLVQGTAKKTMQRILRANMQDSAFAALGARQKRDVILRQTNLYSRNQALRLVRTETTNAANYGTLQSATTIFPAQQMMKQWVSGNDGRTRSIPPNDFDHVVMNGVQVKFEETFSVQGQQMRHPADSSLGASAGNVVNCRCSVFPFPMEEAQAIGEFESIGFGLSGVAVQQILNDE
;
A
#
# COMPACT_ATOMS: atom_id res chain seq x y z
N MET A 1 -25.95 2.88 -17.75
CA MET A 1 -24.51 3.25 -17.76
C MET A 1 -24.42 4.66 -17.20
N PRO A 2 -23.72 4.92 -16.09
CA PRO A 2 -23.54 6.29 -15.63
C PRO A 2 -22.61 6.99 -16.62
N THR A 3 -23.08 8.10 -17.16
CA THR A 3 -22.30 9.00 -18.01
C THR A 3 -21.06 9.45 -17.25
N GLN A 4 -19.88 9.10 -17.75
CA GLN A 4 -18.60 9.66 -17.31
C GLN A 4 -18.68 11.20 -17.51
N LYS A 5 -19.01 11.92 -16.45
CA LYS A 5 -18.68 13.34 -16.38
C LYS A 5 -17.16 13.41 -16.23
N ASN A 6 -16.49 14.13 -17.11
CA ASN A 6 -15.07 14.43 -17.03
C ASN A 6 -14.73 14.81 -15.60
N GLY A 7 -13.73 14.09 -15.01
CA GLY A 7 -13.37 14.26 -13.61
C GLY A 7 -13.04 15.71 -13.31
N ILE A 8 -13.50 16.19 -12.16
CA ILE A 8 -13.36 17.58 -11.69
C ILE A 8 -11.90 18.04 -11.67
N LEU A 9 -10.93 17.10 -11.46
CA LEU A 9 -9.51 17.44 -11.48
C LEU A 9 -8.95 17.37 -12.90
N SER A 10 -8.23 18.43 -13.30
CA SER A 10 -7.46 18.41 -14.53
C SER A 10 -6.40 17.29 -14.53
N LYS A 11 -5.90 16.98 -15.72
CA LYS A 11 -4.83 16.00 -15.89
C LYS A 11 -3.59 16.39 -15.08
N GLN A 12 -3.28 17.70 -15.00
CA GLN A 12 -2.12 18.21 -14.29
C GLN A 12 -2.27 18.08 -12.76
N VAL A 13 -3.43 18.41 -12.20
CA VAL A 13 -3.69 18.28 -10.75
C VAL A 13 -3.63 16.82 -10.31
N LYS A 14 -4.21 15.91 -11.09
CA LYS A 14 -4.08 14.47 -10.83
C LYS A 14 -2.62 13.99 -10.84
N ALA A 15 -1.82 14.46 -11.77
CA ALA A 15 -0.40 14.12 -11.86
C ALA A 15 0.38 14.68 -10.65
N ASN A 16 0.11 15.90 -10.23
CA ASN A 16 0.73 16.54 -9.08
C ASN A 16 0.37 15.83 -7.76
N TRP A 17 -0.92 15.51 -7.56
CA TRP A 17 -1.38 14.71 -6.44
C TRP A 17 -0.67 13.36 -6.39
N GLN A 18 -0.68 12.63 -7.50
CA GLN A 18 -0.07 11.31 -7.58
C GLN A 18 1.44 11.38 -7.31
N GLY A 19 2.14 12.36 -7.85
CA GLY A 19 3.57 12.57 -7.62
C GLY A 19 3.89 12.86 -6.14
N ALA A 20 3.09 13.71 -5.49
CA ALA A 20 3.24 14.02 -4.07
C ALA A 20 2.92 12.78 -3.20
N PHE A 21 1.86 12.06 -3.50
CA PHE A 21 1.48 10.82 -2.84
C PHE A 21 2.59 9.76 -2.95
N GLU A 22 3.14 9.54 -4.14
CA GLU A 22 4.24 8.59 -4.36
C GLU A 22 5.53 8.99 -3.63
N ASN A 23 5.81 10.28 -3.50
CA ASN A 23 6.94 10.76 -2.71
C ASN A 23 6.79 10.36 -1.23
N GLU A 24 5.59 10.56 -0.66
CA GLU A 24 5.33 10.15 0.72
C GLU A 24 5.30 8.63 0.87
N MET A 25 4.81 7.90 -0.15
CA MET A 25 4.86 6.44 -0.19
C MET A 25 6.30 5.91 -0.12
N ARG A 26 7.22 6.46 -0.94
CA ARG A 26 8.64 6.07 -0.91
C ARG A 26 9.27 6.26 0.47
N LYS A 27 8.93 7.34 1.17
CA LYS A 27 9.42 7.60 2.53
C LYS A 27 8.83 6.60 3.53
N ALA A 28 7.54 6.27 3.42
CA ALA A 28 6.88 5.28 4.27
C ALA A 28 7.46 3.88 4.06
N GLU A 29 7.62 3.45 2.80
CA GLU A 29 8.24 2.16 2.45
C GLU A 29 9.66 2.06 3.00
N LYS A 30 10.49 3.10 2.79
CA LYS A 30 11.87 3.15 3.29
C LYS A 30 11.96 3.02 4.81
N ALA A 31 11.00 3.59 5.54
CA ALA A 31 10.98 3.53 7.00
C ALA A 31 10.67 2.13 7.57
N ILE A 32 10.05 1.25 6.78
CA ILE A 32 9.54 -0.03 7.25
C ILE A 32 10.27 -1.22 6.64
N ILE A 33 10.74 -1.12 5.39
CA ILE A 33 11.26 -2.25 4.63
C ILE A 33 12.34 -3.04 5.38
N GLY A 34 13.26 -2.36 6.07
CA GLY A 34 14.34 -3.01 6.79
C GLY A 34 13.87 -3.90 7.95
N SER A 35 12.81 -3.51 8.66
CA SER A 35 12.24 -4.33 9.73
C SER A 35 11.54 -5.58 9.19
N VAL A 36 10.83 -5.43 8.07
CA VAL A 36 10.15 -6.55 7.40
C VAL A 36 11.15 -7.53 6.80
N GLN A 37 12.21 -7.03 6.18
CA GLN A 37 13.28 -7.88 5.66
C GLN A 37 13.95 -8.70 6.77
N ARG A 38 14.33 -8.06 7.89
CA ARG A 38 14.93 -8.75 9.05
C ARG A 38 13.99 -9.81 9.62
N PHE A 39 12.69 -9.54 9.68
CA PHE A 39 11.71 -10.53 10.10
C PHE A 39 11.72 -11.76 9.20
N TYR A 40 11.59 -11.58 7.88
CA TYR A 40 11.64 -12.72 6.95
C TYR A 40 12.97 -13.48 7.03
N GLN A 41 14.11 -12.77 7.09
CA GLN A 41 15.42 -13.40 7.22
C GLN A 41 15.51 -14.26 8.49
N SER A 42 15.13 -13.70 9.63
CA SER A 42 15.13 -14.43 10.90
C SER A 42 14.26 -15.69 10.87
N GLU A 43 13.07 -15.60 10.26
CA GLU A 43 12.18 -16.76 10.14
C GLU A 43 12.73 -17.83 9.18
N TYR A 44 13.36 -17.43 8.08
CA TYR A 44 14.06 -18.35 7.18
C TYR A 44 15.27 -19.00 7.86
N GLU A 45 16.08 -18.24 8.60
CA GLU A 45 17.23 -18.78 9.36
C GLU A 45 16.79 -19.83 10.35
N LYS A 46 15.75 -19.57 11.15
CA LYS A 46 15.15 -20.57 12.06
C LYS A 46 14.72 -21.83 11.31
N GLY A 47 14.12 -21.67 10.13
CA GLY A 47 13.70 -22.80 9.31
C GLY A 47 14.87 -23.63 8.79
N VAL A 48 15.96 -22.98 8.36
CA VAL A 48 17.17 -23.66 7.91
C VAL A 48 17.82 -24.43 9.06
N ASP A 49 17.96 -23.80 10.22
CA ASP A 49 18.57 -24.42 11.39
C ASP A 49 17.75 -25.62 11.89
N ALA A 50 16.42 -25.49 11.91
CA ALA A 50 15.53 -26.59 12.26
C ALA A 50 15.61 -27.75 11.24
N PHE A 51 15.66 -27.45 9.93
CA PHE A 51 15.84 -28.46 8.90
C PHE A 51 17.16 -29.22 9.06
N LEU A 52 18.25 -28.54 9.31
CA LEU A 52 19.56 -29.19 9.49
C LEU A 52 19.64 -30.05 10.74
N GLN A 53 18.87 -29.70 11.79
CA GLN A 53 18.79 -30.46 13.03
C GLN A 53 17.87 -31.69 12.92
N GLN A 54 16.72 -31.54 12.27
CA GLN A 54 15.65 -32.53 12.28
C GLN A 54 15.58 -33.38 11.00
N GLY A 55 16.22 -32.95 9.91
CA GLY A 55 16.18 -33.61 8.61
C GLY A 55 14.83 -33.58 7.90
N THR A 56 13.88 -32.77 8.37
CA THR A 56 12.53 -32.67 7.80
C THR A 56 12.28 -31.36 7.06
N ILE A 57 11.58 -31.45 5.93
CA ILE A 57 11.13 -30.27 5.16
C ILE A 57 9.90 -29.59 5.78
N ASP A 58 9.18 -30.26 6.65
CA ASP A 58 8.03 -29.72 7.36
C ASP A 58 8.46 -29.04 8.65
N VAL A 59 9.10 -27.88 8.49
CA VAL A 59 9.63 -27.11 9.60
C VAL A 59 8.51 -26.42 10.34
N GLN A 60 8.26 -26.86 11.57
CA GLN A 60 7.27 -26.26 12.46
C GLN A 60 7.82 -25.03 13.18
N GLY A 61 6.91 -24.17 13.64
CA GLY A 61 7.26 -23.04 14.51
C GLY A 61 7.83 -21.80 13.80
N ILE A 62 8.02 -21.82 12.47
CA ILE A 62 8.45 -20.66 11.67
C ILE A 62 7.26 -19.90 11.07
N PHE A 63 7.50 -18.65 10.71
CA PHE A 63 6.47 -17.77 10.12
C PHE A 63 5.18 -17.75 10.91
N LYS A 64 5.29 -17.59 12.25
CA LYS A 64 4.12 -17.54 13.12
C LYS A 64 3.26 -16.31 12.83
N ALA A 65 1.93 -16.47 12.92
CA ALA A 65 0.97 -15.40 12.69
C ALA A 65 1.23 -14.16 13.57
N GLU A 66 1.69 -14.37 14.81
CA GLU A 66 1.97 -13.29 15.75
C GLU A 66 3.08 -12.35 15.28
N GLY A 67 4.13 -12.87 14.63
CA GLY A 67 5.18 -12.05 14.03
C GLY A 67 4.64 -11.17 12.90
N PHE A 68 3.80 -11.72 12.05
CA PHE A 68 3.12 -10.95 11.00
C PHE A 68 2.15 -9.91 11.56
N LYS A 69 1.38 -10.22 12.60
CA LYS A 69 0.49 -9.24 13.27
C LYS A 69 1.26 -7.99 13.70
N LYS A 70 2.42 -8.16 14.34
CA LYS A 70 3.30 -7.04 14.74
C LYS A 70 3.76 -6.21 13.54
N ILE A 71 4.16 -6.86 12.45
CA ILE A 71 4.55 -6.20 11.19
C ILE A 71 3.39 -5.39 10.63
N TYR A 72 2.21 -5.99 10.49
CA TYR A 72 1.02 -5.31 9.97
C TYR A 72 0.63 -4.12 10.85
N GLN A 73 0.59 -4.31 12.17
CA GLN A 73 0.27 -3.23 13.10
C GLN A 73 1.24 -2.04 12.97
N GLN A 74 2.55 -2.31 12.95
CA GLN A 74 3.53 -1.25 12.77
C GLN A 74 3.39 -0.54 11.42
N LEU A 75 3.16 -1.28 10.35
CA LEU A 75 3.01 -0.75 9.00
C LEU A 75 1.77 0.15 8.91
N TYR A 76 0.61 -0.35 9.35
CA TYR A 76 -0.65 0.39 9.24
C TYR A 76 -0.67 1.62 10.12
N VAL A 77 -0.20 1.53 11.36
CA VAL A 77 -0.14 2.69 12.25
C VAL A 77 0.84 3.74 11.72
N LYS A 78 2.08 3.36 11.42
CA LYS A 78 3.09 4.33 10.96
C LYS A 78 2.72 4.98 9.62
N THR A 79 2.23 4.19 8.67
CA THR A 79 1.84 4.70 7.35
C THR A 79 0.56 5.51 7.43
N GLY A 80 -0.47 5.00 8.10
CA GLY A 80 -1.73 5.71 8.29
C GLY A 80 -1.54 7.07 8.93
N MET A 81 -0.79 7.12 10.07
CA MET A 81 -0.44 8.36 10.75
C MET A 81 0.30 9.34 9.85
N ARG A 82 1.26 8.83 9.05
CA ARG A 82 2.01 9.66 8.11
C ARG A 82 1.10 10.31 7.08
N PHE A 83 0.21 9.52 6.47
CA PHE A 83 -0.68 10.02 5.42
C PHE A 83 -1.82 10.86 5.96
N ALA A 84 -2.34 10.55 7.15
CA ALA A 84 -3.30 11.42 7.81
C ALA A 84 -2.72 12.81 8.08
N ASN A 85 -1.51 12.87 8.65
CA ASN A 85 -0.80 14.14 8.86
C ASN A 85 -0.48 14.87 7.55
N TRP A 86 -0.04 14.12 6.53
CA TRP A 86 0.29 14.68 5.22
C TRP A 86 -0.94 15.30 4.56
N TYR A 87 -2.08 14.60 4.55
CA TYR A 87 -3.32 15.10 3.99
C TYR A 87 -3.82 16.34 4.75
N ALA A 88 -3.93 16.27 6.08
CA ALA A 88 -4.39 17.38 6.89
C ALA A 88 -3.58 18.65 6.68
N ARG A 89 -2.23 18.57 6.68
CA ARG A 89 -1.36 19.71 6.45
C ARG A 89 -1.48 20.32 5.06
N ASN A 90 -1.65 19.49 4.03
CA ASN A 90 -1.81 19.99 2.67
C ASN A 90 -3.18 20.62 2.48
N PHE A 91 -4.22 20.04 3.07
CA PHE A 91 -5.57 20.59 3.03
C PHE A 91 -5.68 21.90 3.83
N ASP A 92 -5.00 22.03 4.98
CA ASP A 92 -4.97 23.25 5.76
C ASP A 92 -4.33 24.43 5.02
N ARG A 93 -3.25 24.17 4.29
CA ARG A 93 -2.62 25.19 3.41
C ARG A 93 -3.60 25.74 2.40
N PHE A 94 -4.48 24.90 1.90
CA PHE A 94 -5.49 25.26 0.92
C PHE A 94 -6.65 26.04 1.56
N LEU A 95 -7.27 25.48 2.60
CA LEU A 95 -8.48 26.03 3.20
C LEU A 95 -8.22 27.17 4.18
N LYS A 96 -6.97 27.36 4.62
CA LYS A 96 -6.57 28.35 5.66
C LYS A 96 -7.45 28.29 6.92
N LYS A 97 -7.90 27.07 7.29
CA LYS A 97 -8.79 26.83 8.44
C LYS A 97 -8.06 26.68 9.77
N GLY A 98 -6.72 26.71 9.78
CA GLY A 98 -5.91 26.52 10.98
C GLY A 98 -6.02 25.11 11.57
N ILE A 99 -6.12 24.09 10.72
CA ILE A 99 -6.20 22.70 11.15
C ILE A 99 -4.91 22.26 11.81
N ASN A 100 -4.99 21.95 13.10
CA ASN A 100 -3.86 21.38 13.82
C ASN A 100 -3.95 19.83 13.85
N PRO A 101 -3.15 19.12 13.05
CA PRO A 101 -3.19 17.66 13.01
C PRO A 101 -2.89 17.00 14.37
N ASN A 102 -2.22 17.70 15.29
CA ASN A 102 -1.85 17.12 16.58
C ASN A 102 -3.06 16.80 17.47
N GLN A 103 -4.18 17.49 17.28
CA GLN A 103 -5.41 17.23 18.03
C GLN A 103 -6.04 15.86 17.69
N PHE A 104 -5.75 15.28 16.53
CA PHE A 104 -6.32 14.02 16.04
C PHE A 104 -5.40 12.82 16.22
N GLN A 105 -4.17 13.00 16.76
CA GLN A 105 -3.15 11.95 16.80
C GLN A 105 -3.64 10.68 17.52
N SER A 106 -4.27 10.82 18.69
CA SER A 106 -4.76 9.69 19.46
C SER A 106 -5.90 8.94 18.76
N GLU A 107 -6.81 9.68 18.14
CA GLU A 107 -7.92 9.12 17.35
C GLU A 107 -7.39 8.32 16.16
N TRP A 108 -6.54 8.93 15.35
CA TRP A 108 -5.93 8.26 14.19
C TRP A 108 -5.13 7.03 14.59
N GLN A 109 -4.35 7.11 15.67
CA GLN A 109 -3.57 5.97 16.16
C GLN A 109 -4.47 4.78 16.51
N ASN A 110 -5.59 5.02 17.19
CA ASN A 110 -6.58 4.01 17.52
C ASN A 110 -7.24 3.43 16.26
N LEU A 111 -7.68 4.29 15.33
CA LEU A 111 -8.30 3.87 14.06
C LEU A 111 -7.37 2.97 13.24
N PHE A 112 -6.10 3.37 13.08
CA PHE A 112 -5.14 2.58 12.31
C PHE A 112 -4.75 1.28 13.02
N GLY A 113 -4.72 1.28 14.35
CA GLY A 113 -4.54 0.06 15.14
C GLY A 113 -5.69 -0.93 14.97
N GLN A 114 -6.93 -0.46 15.02
CA GLN A 114 -8.13 -1.27 14.78
C GLN A 114 -8.18 -1.78 13.33
N PHE A 115 -7.90 -0.92 12.36
CA PHE A 115 -7.84 -1.31 10.95
C PHE A 115 -6.81 -2.41 10.71
N ALA A 116 -5.63 -2.31 11.34
CA ALA A 116 -4.60 -3.35 11.26
C ALA A 116 -5.12 -4.70 11.81
N GLN A 117 -5.82 -4.68 12.94
CA GLN A 117 -6.37 -5.90 13.55
C GLN A 117 -7.45 -6.55 12.67
N GLN A 118 -8.36 -5.75 12.13
CA GLN A 118 -9.49 -6.23 11.33
C GLN A 118 -9.03 -6.77 9.96
N ASN A 119 -8.07 -6.12 9.31
CA ASN A 119 -7.68 -6.42 7.94
C ASN A 119 -6.47 -7.35 7.80
N ALA A 120 -5.70 -7.56 8.87
CA ALA A 120 -4.50 -8.37 8.81
C ALA A 120 -4.78 -9.89 8.77
N GLY A 121 -5.86 -10.37 9.35
CA GLY A 121 -6.10 -11.80 9.58
C GLY A 121 -5.98 -12.66 8.32
N ALA A 122 -6.85 -12.46 7.34
CA ALA A 122 -6.84 -13.23 6.09
C ALA A 122 -5.53 -13.04 5.29
N LYS A 123 -4.99 -11.82 5.28
CA LYS A 123 -3.73 -11.50 4.61
C LYS A 123 -2.54 -12.22 5.24
N ILE A 124 -2.51 -12.31 6.58
CA ILE A 124 -1.47 -13.02 7.31
C ILE A 124 -1.46 -14.50 6.92
N VAL A 125 -2.62 -15.15 6.84
CA VAL A 125 -2.73 -16.55 6.43
C VAL A 125 -2.13 -16.76 5.05
N LEU A 126 -2.43 -15.90 4.09
CA LEU A 126 -1.91 -15.99 2.72
C LEU A 126 -0.40 -15.78 2.66
N VAL A 127 0.11 -14.77 3.34
CA VAL A 127 1.55 -14.44 3.36
C VAL A 127 2.34 -15.52 4.10
N GLN A 128 1.84 -16.00 5.22
CA GLN A 128 2.42 -17.10 6.00
C GLN A 128 2.48 -18.38 5.15
N GLY A 129 1.38 -18.73 4.50
CA GLY A 129 1.32 -19.91 3.62
C GLY A 129 2.30 -19.82 2.46
N THR A 130 2.42 -18.65 1.83
CA THR A 130 3.39 -18.41 0.76
C THR A 130 4.83 -18.55 1.24
N ALA A 131 5.17 -18.00 2.40
CA ALA A 131 6.51 -18.09 2.97
C ALA A 131 6.90 -19.54 3.31
N LYS A 132 5.99 -20.27 3.96
CA LYS A 132 6.18 -21.71 4.27
C LYS A 132 6.36 -22.56 2.99
N LYS A 133 5.49 -22.40 2.00
CA LYS A 133 5.61 -23.09 0.71
C LYS A 133 6.93 -22.78 0.01
N THR A 134 7.39 -21.55 0.07
CA THR A 134 8.69 -21.13 -0.50
C THR A 134 9.83 -21.86 0.21
N MET A 135 9.82 -21.89 1.54
CA MET A 135 10.82 -22.62 2.32
C MET A 135 10.84 -24.10 1.96
N GLN A 136 9.69 -24.77 1.99
CA GLN A 136 9.57 -26.20 1.63
C GLN A 136 10.10 -26.49 0.22
N ARG A 137 9.80 -25.62 -0.76
CA ARG A 137 10.29 -25.78 -2.13
C ARG A 137 11.82 -25.68 -2.19
N ILE A 138 12.42 -24.72 -1.49
CA ILE A 138 13.88 -24.57 -1.43
C ILE A 138 14.51 -25.82 -0.81
N LEU A 139 13.99 -26.29 0.32
CA LEU A 139 14.51 -27.47 1.00
C LEU A 139 14.39 -28.72 0.13
N ARG A 140 13.24 -28.97 -0.51
CA ARG A 140 13.05 -30.11 -1.43
C ARG A 140 14.05 -30.09 -2.58
N ALA A 141 14.22 -28.93 -3.22
CA ALA A 141 15.15 -28.79 -4.34
C ALA A 141 16.60 -29.15 -3.92
N ASN A 142 17.03 -28.65 -2.75
CA ASN A 142 18.36 -28.97 -2.24
C ASN A 142 18.51 -30.46 -1.83
N MET A 143 17.47 -31.08 -1.25
CA MET A 143 17.53 -32.50 -0.89
C MET A 143 17.62 -33.43 -2.12
N GLN A 144 17.13 -33.01 -3.27
CA GLN A 144 17.21 -33.75 -4.52
C GLN A 144 18.54 -33.56 -5.26
N ASP A 145 19.37 -32.62 -4.83
CA ASP A 145 20.66 -32.31 -5.42
C ASP A 145 21.76 -33.17 -4.78
N SER A 146 22.36 -34.06 -5.55
CA SER A 146 23.47 -34.91 -5.11
C SER A 146 24.72 -34.11 -4.69
N ALA A 147 25.00 -33.00 -5.35
CA ALA A 147 26.10 -32.13 -4.97
C ALA A 147 25.84 -31.49 -3.59
N PHE A 148 24.59 -31.07 -3.32
CA PHE A 148 24.21 -30.59 -2.00
C PHE A 148 24.32 -31.69 -0.92
N ALA A 149 23.93 -32.91 -1.24
CA ALA A 149 24.02 -34.03 -0.30
C ALA A 149 25.45 -34.27 0.21
N ALA A 150 26.44 -34.08 -0.65
CA ALA A 150 27.86 -34.23 -0.33
C ALA A 150 28.44 -33.11 0.55
N LEU A 151 27.77 -32.00 0.73
CA LEU A 151 28.24 -30.85 1.51
C LEU A 151 28.21 -31.14 3.02
N GLY A 152 29.14 -30.51 3.75
CA GLY A 152 29.09 -30.46 5.21
C GLY A 152 27.94 -29.52 5.70
N ALA A 153 27.56 -29.68 6.97
CA ALA A 153 26.40 -28.96 7.55
C ALA A 153 26.51 -27.43 7.37
N ARG A 154 27.68 -26.83 7.58
CA ARG A 154 27.91 -25.39 7.42
C ARG A 154 27.71 -24.96 5.97
N GLN A 155 28.24 -25.72 5.01
CA GLN A 155 28.09 -25.41 3.58
C GLN A 155 26.64 -25.57 3.14
N LYS A 156 25.93 -26.60 3.62
CA LYS A 156 24.47 -26.75 3.40
C LYS A 156 23.70 -25.54 3.90
N ARG A 157 24.00 -25.08 5.11
CA ARG A 157 23.39 -23.88 5.69
C ARG A 157 23.62 -22.66 4.80
N ASP A 158 24.85 -22.41 4.38
CA ASP A 158 25.21 -21.25 3.57
C ASP A 158 24.54 -21.26 2.18
N VAL A 159 24.41 -22.44 1.57
CA VAL A 159 23.69 -22.62 0.29
C VAL A 159 22.22 -22.25 0.43
N ILE A 160 21.53 -22.80 1.44
CA ILE A 160 20.10 -22.54 1.65
C ILE A 160 19.87 -21.07 2.01
N LEU A 161 20.70 -20.48 2.88
CA LEU A 161 20.58 -19.08 3.29
C LEU A 161 20.73 -18.12 2.10
N ARG A 162 21.65 -18.36 1.18
CA ARG A 162 21.78 -17.53 -0.04
C ARG A 162 20.51 -17.58 -0.88
N GLN A 163 19.89 -18.73 -1.03
CA GLN A 163 18.63 -18.88 -1.76
C GLN A 163 17.47 -18.17 -1.03
N THR A 164 17.34 -18.36 0.29
CA THR A 164 16.26 -17.73 1.09
C THR A 164 16.40 -16.22 1.17
N ASN A 165 17.60 -15.66 1.15
CA ASN A 165 17.82 -14.21 1.17
C ASN A 165 17.18 -13.48 -0.01
N LEU A 166 17.24 -14.07 -1.21
CA LEU A 166 16.57 -13.50 -2.38
C LEU A 166 15.05 -13.47 -2.19
N TYR A 167 14.46 -14.56 -1.70
CA TYR A 167 13.02 -14.66 -1.46
C TYR A 167 12.57 -13.76 -0.32
N SER A 168 13.32 -13.66 0.77
CA SER A 168 13.00 -12.78 1.90
C SER A 168 12.92 -11.32 1.47
N ARG A 169 13.88 -10.87 0.65
CA ARG A 169 13.87 -9.52 0.09
C ARG A 169 12.65 -9.26 -0.80
N ASN A 170 12.36 -10.15 -1.71
CA ASN A 170 11.25 -10.00 -2.65
C ASN A 170 9.89 -10.06 -1.95
N GLN A 171 9.72 -10.95 -0.97
CA GLN A 171 8.50 -11.07 -0.17
C GLN A 171 8.28 -9.81 0.69
N ALA A 172 9.34 -9.31 1.32
CA ALA A 172 9.29 -8.09 2.10
C ALA A 172 8.91 -6.87 1.23
N LEU A 173 9.52 -6.72 0.05
CA LEU A 173 9.18 -5.64 -0.88
C LEU A 173 7.73 -5.71 -1.34
N ARG A 174 7.23 -6.90 -1.69
CA ARG A 174 5.85 -7.10 -2.11
C ARG A 174 4.87 -6.76 -1.00
N LEU A 175 5.11 -7.26 0.21
CA LEU A 175 4.29 -6.98 1.37
C LEU A 175 4.27 -5.48 1.67
N VAL A 176 5.43 -4.86 1.80
CA VAL A 176 5.54 -3.43 2.13
C VAL A 176 4.83 -2.58 1.08
N ARG A 177 5.08 -2.77 -0.20
CA ARG A 177 4.42 -1.99 -1.27
C ARG A 177 2.91 -2.12 -1.26
N THR A 178 2.40 -3.33 -1.14
CA THR A 178 0.96 -3.58 -1.15
C THR A 178 0.28 -2.94 0.06
N GLU A 179 0.80 -3.22 1.23
CA GLU A 179 0.15 -2.81 2.48
C GLU A 179 0.40 -1.34 2.80
N THR A 180 1.52 -0.76 2.35
CA THR A 180 1.75 0.70 2.47
C THR A 180 0.75 1.47 1.60
N THR A 181 0.46 1.01 0.38
CA THR A 181 -0.57 1.66 -0.46
C THR A 181 -1.95 1.57 0.18
N ASN A 182 -2.32 0.42 0.72
CA ASN A 182 -3.59 0.26 1.44
C ASN A 182 -3.68 1.21 2.65
N ALA A 183 -2.67 1.18 3.52
CA ALA A 183 -2.62 2.02 4.73
C ALA A 183 -2.57 3.52 4.40
N ALA A 184 -1.89 3.91 3.33
CA ALA A 184 -1.81 5.30 2.87
C ALA A 184 -3.16 5.84 2.41
N ASN A 185 -3.84 5.09 1.55
CA ASN A 185 -5.17 5.46 1.07
C ASN A 185 -6.19 5.51 2.22
N TYR A 186 -6.16 4.51 3.10
CA TYR A 186 -7.01 4.52 4.29
C TYR A 186 -6.71 5.72 5.20
N GLY A 187 -5.43 6.01 5.47
CA GLY A 187 -5.01 7.16 6.28
C GLY A 187 -5.46 8.49 5.69
N THR A 188 -5.38 8.63 4.37
CA THR A 188 -5.88 9.82 3.65
C THR A 188 -7.38 9.99 3.83
N LEU A 189 -8.17 8.92 3.66
CA LEU A 189 -9.63 8.97 3.85
C LEU A 189 -10.02 9.29 5.30
N GLN A 190 -9.37 8.67 6.29
CA GLN A 190 -9.67 8.92 7.69
C GLN A 190 -9.32 10.36 8.10
N SER A 191 -8.22 10.90 7.61
CA SER A 191 -7.90 12.32 7.82
C SER A 191 -8.95 13.24 7.21
N ALA A 192 -9.45 12.92 6.03
CA ALA A 192 -10.47 13.73 5.38
C ALA A 192 -11.76 13.80 6.22
N THR A 193 -12.20 12.69 6.80
CA THR A 193 -13.43 12.66 7.65
C THR A 193 -13.28 13.37 8.98
N THR A 194 -12.07 13.57 9.48
CA THR A 194 -11.86 14.41 10.67
C THR A 194 -11.94 15.92 10.35
N ILE A 195 -11.81 16.28 9.06
CA ILE A 195 -11.85 17.67 8.61
C ILE A 195 -13.22 18.06 8.09
N PHE A 196 -13.90 17.11 7.40
CA PHE A 196 -15.22 17.33 6.77
C PHE A 196 -16.18 16.19 7.07
N PRO A 197 -17.49 16.48 7.19
CA PRO A 197 -18.49 15.42 7.24
C PRO A 197 -18.46 14.55 5.98
N ALA A 198 -18.47 13.24 6.14
CA ALA A 198 -18.37 12.28 5.03
C ALA A 198 -19.50 12.48 3.98
N GLN A 199 -20.70 12.87 4.44
CA GLN A 199 -21.88 13.13 3.58
C GLN A 199 -21.69 14.31 2.62
N GLN A 200 -20.75 15.21 2.93
CA GLN A 200 -20.41 16.38 2.12
C GLN A 200 -19.18 16.16 1.25
N MET A 201 -18.71 14.92 1.12
CA MET A 201 -17.48 14.61 0.42
C MET A 201 -17.70 13.69 -0.77
N MET A 202 -16.83 13.87 -1.75
CA MET A 202 -16.56 12.95 -2.83
C MET A 202 -15.16 12.36 -2.68
N LYS A 203 -14.88 11.28 -3.38
CA LYS A 203 -13.52 10.75 -3.54
C LYS A 203 -13.29 10.34 -4.99
N GLN A 204 -12.06 10.55 -5.45
CA GLN A 204 -11.64 10.23 -6.82
C GLN A 204 -10.50 9.22 -6.82
N TRP A 205 -10.58 8.26 -7.73
CA TRP A 205 -9.46 7.37 -8.02
C TRP A 205 -8.42 8.10 -8.86
N VAL A 206 -7.16 8.08 -8.42
CA VAL A 206 -6.02 8.61 -9.18
C VAL A 206 -5.04 7.48 -9.46
N SER A 207 -4.89 7.17 -10.74
CA SER A 207 -4.00 6.08 -11.17
C SER A 207 -2.54 6.53 -11.20
N GLY A 208 -1.61 5.58 -10.99
CA GLY A 208 -0.18 5.86 -11.06
C GLY A 208 0.29 6.35 -12.43
N ASN A 209 -0.46 6.03 -13.51
CA ASN A 209 -0.21 6.45 -14.89
C ASN A 209 1.24 6.22 -15.37
N ASP A 210 1.90 5.22 -14.82
CA ASP A 210 3.20 4.74 -15.28
C ASP A 210 3.04 3.39 -16.02
N GLY A 211 4.07 2.93 -16.69
CA GLY A 211 4.07 1.66 -17.44
C GLY A 211 3.84 0.41 -16.58
N ARG A 212 3.66 0.57 -15.25
CA ARG A 212 3.34 -0.49 -14.30
C ARG A 212 1.90 -0.41 -13.80
N THR A 213 1.15 0.61 -14.17
CA THR A 213 -0.28 0.71 -13.89
C THR A 213 -1.00 -0.38 -14.68
N ARG A 214 -1.85 -1.17 -14.01
CA ARG A 214 -2.58 -2.26 -14.65
C ARG A 214 -3.48 -1.75 -15.76
N SER A 215 -3.42 -2.44 -16.89
CA SER A 215 -4.31 -2.26 -18.05
C SER A 215 -4.73 -3.61 -18.60
N ILE A 216 -5.84 -3.68 -19.28
CA ILE A 216 -6.29 -4.86 -20.01
C ILE A 216 -5.99 -4.64 -21.50
N PRO A 217 -5.28 -5.56 -22.20
CA PRO A 217 -4.40 -6.60 -21.68
C PRO A 217 -3.08 -6.01 -21.12
N PRO A 218 -2.24 -6.73 -20.43
CA PRO A 218 -2.25 -8.19 -20.18
C PRO A 218 -2.86 -8.60 -18.81
N ASN A 219 -3.43 -7.66 -18.06
CA ASN A 219 -4.00 -7.94 -16.74
C ASN A 219 -5.50 -8.23 -16.83
N ASP A 220 -6.03 -8.85 -15.77
CA ASP A 220 -7.48 -9.07 -15.61
C ASP A 220 -8.20 -7.83 -15.08
N PHE A 221 -7.46 -6.84 -14.59
CA PHE A 221 -7.96 -5.62 -13.98
C PHE A 221 -7.36 -4.39 -14.64
N ASP A 222 -8.17 -3.37 -14.88
CA ASP A 222 -7.75 -2.12 -15.52
C ASP A 222 -7.84 -0.95 -14.53
N HIS A 223 -6.67 -0.52 -14.06
CA HIS A 223 -6.57 0.65 -13.19
C HIS A 223 -6.36 1.94 -13.98
N VAL A 224 -6.03 1.84 -15.28
CA VAL A 224 -5.85 3.03 -16.14
C VAL A 224 -7.22 3.68 -16.39
N VAL A 225 -8.24 2.89 -16.70
CA VAL A 225 -9.61 3.39 -16.93
C VAL A 225 -10.26 3.95 -15.66
N MET A 226 -9.76 3.54 -14.49
CA MET A 226 -10.24 4.09 -13.21
C MET A 226 -9.77 5.52 -12.95
N ASN A 227 -8.78 6.02 -13.69
CA ASN A 227 -8.22 7.33 -13.45
C ASN A 227 -9.25 8.44 -13.63
N GLY A 228 -9.60 9.14 -12.56
CA GLY A 228 -10.59 10.19 -12.55
C GLY A 228 -12.01 9.74 -12.22
N VAL A 229 -12.25 8.44 -12.01
CA VAL A 229 -13.55 7.94 -11.56
C VAL A 229 -13.85 8.51 -10.17
N GLN A 230 -15.03 9.09 -10.02
CA GLN A 230 -15.52 9.71 -8.79
C GLN A 230 -16.72 8.97 -8.25
N VAL A 231 -16.77 8.86 -6.93
CA VAL A 231 -17.91 8.33 -6.18
C VAL A 231 -18.13 9.18 -4.94
N LYS A 232 -19.33 9.12 -4.34
CA LYS A 232 -19.55 9.70 -3.02
C LYS A 232 -18.61 9.04 -2.02
N PHE A 233 -18.29 9.74 -0.94
CA PHE A 233 -17.30 9.26 0.01
C PHE A 233 -17.62 7.88 0.57
N GLU A 234 -18.88 7.61 0.87
CA GLU A 234 -19.37 6.34 1.43
C GLU A 234 -19.46 5.21 0.37
N GLU A 235 -19.53 5.53 -0.91
CA GLU A 235 -19.65 4.56 -2.00
C GLU A 235 -18.32 3.87 -2.30
N THR A 236 -18.38 2.76 -3.03
CA THR A 236 -17.21 1.99 -3.46
C THR A 236 -16.88 2.20 -4.92
N PHE A 237 -15.62 2.07 -5.26
CA PHE A 237 -15.19 1.94 -6.66
C PHE A 237 -15.43 0.50 -7.12
N SER A 238 -15.89 0.34 -8.35
CA SER A 238 -16.01 -0.98 -8.99
C SER A 238 -14.92 -1.15 -10.03
N VAL A 239 -13.99 -2.10 -9.79
CA VAL A 239 -12.89 -2.43 -10.70
C VAL A 239 -13.13 -3.83 -11.26
N GLN A 240 -13.58 -3.94 -12.51
CA GLN A 240 -14.02 -5.20 -13.14
C GLN A 240 -14.92 -6.05 -12.20
N GLY A 241 -15.94 -5.41 -11.62
CA GLY A 241 -16.93 -6.06 -10.74
C GLY A 241 -16.49 -6.24 -9.28
N GLN A 242 -15.23 -6.01 -8.93
CA GLN A 242 -14.77 -6.08 -7.54
C GLN A 242 -14.91 -4.72 -6.85
N GLN A 243 -15.51 -4.71 -5.66
CA GLN A 243 -15.76 -3.50 -4.90
C GLN A 243 -14.56 -3.14 -4.02
N MET A 244 -14.19 -1.87 -4.01
CA MET A 244 -13.05 -1.34 -3.25
C MET A 244 -13.42 0.04 -2.70
N ARG A 245 -13.15 0.30 -1.42
CA ARG A 245 -13.35 1.64 -0.83
C ARG A 245 -12.32 2.65 -1.32
N HIS A 246 -11.13 2.15 -1.65
CA HIS A 246 -9.99 2.89 -2.17
C HIS A 246 -9.01 1.95 -2.89
N PRO A 247 -8.04 2.45 -3.66
CA PRO A 247 -7.01 1.62 -4.27
C PRO A 247 -6.28 0.74 -3.24
N ALA A 248 -6.02 -0.51 -3.61
CA ALA A 248 -5.42 -1.57 -2.79
C ALA A 248 -6.27 -2.06 -1.59
N ASP A 249 -7.55 -1.68 -1.51
CA ASP A 249 -8.46 -2.21 -0.49
C ASP A 249 -8.93 -3.62 -0.85
N SER A 250 -8.65 -4.58 0.02
CA SER A 250 -9.15 -5.97 -0.09
C SER A 250 -10.22 -6.31 0.95
N SER A 251 -10.66 -5.34 1.76
CA SER A 251 -11.61 -5.58 2.86
C SER A 251 -12.99 -6.06 2.39
N LEU A 252 -13.34 -5.77 1.13
CA LEU A 252 -14.59 -6.18 0.48
C LEU A 252 -14.40 -7.38 -0.47
N GLY A 253 -13.31 -8.12 -0.34
CA GLY A 253 -13.06 -9.34 -1.11
C GLY A 253 -12.34 -9.13 -2.44
N ALA A 254 -11.79 -7.93 -2.71
CA ALA A 254 -10.99 -7.72 -3.90
C ALA A 254 -9.78 -8.67 -3.94
N SER A 255 -9.55 -9.29 -5.10
CA SER A 255 -8.56 -10.34 -5.29
C SER A 255 -7.12 -9.81 -5.24
N ALA A 256 -6.17 -10.71 -5.00
CA ALA A 256 -4.75 -10.39 -5.05
C ALA A 256 -4.32 -9.78 -6.39
N GLY A 257 -4.91 -10.23 -7.50
CA GLY A 257 -4.68 -9.67 -8.83
C GLY A 257 -4.99 -8.19 -8.93
N ASN A 258 -5.99 -7.73 -8.18
CA ASN A 258 -6.41 -6.33 -8.17
C ASN A 258 -5.59 -5.45 -7.21
N VAL A 259 -5.16 -5.99 -6.05
CA VAL A 259 -4.58 -5.17 -4.97
C VAL A 259 -3.06 -5.23 -4.84
N VAL A 260 -2.42 -6.39 -5.14
CA VAL A 260 -0.97 -6.57 -4.93
C VAL A 260 -0.14 -5.62 -5.78
N ASN A 261 0.79 -4.88 -5.17
CA ASN A 261 1.62 -3.85 -5.82
C ASN A 261 0.83 -2.73 -6.50
N CYS A 262 -0.43 -2.48 -6.12
CA CYS A 262 -1.19 -1.32 -6.58
C CYS A 262 -0.46 -0.04 -6.14
N ARG A 263 -0.44 0.99 -7.01
CA ARG A 263 0.22 2.29 -6.78
C ARG A 263 -0.73 3.47 -6.95
N CYS A 264 -2.00 3.18 -7.17
CA CYS A 264 -3.03 4.21 -7.31
C CYS A 264 -3.32 4.84 -5.95
N SER A 265 -3.75 6.08 -5.97
CA SER A 265 -4.17 6.83 -4.80
C SER A 265 -5.65 7.19 -4.85
N VAL A 266 -6.22 7.53 -3.70
CA VAL A 266 -7.53 8.15 -3.58
C VAL A 266 -7.37 9.62 -3.23
N PHE A 267 -8.14 10.47 -3.86
CA PHE A 267 -8.21 11.90 -3.55
C PHE A 267 -9.61 12.23 -3.00
N PRO A 268 -9.77 12.41 -1.69
CA PRO A 268 -11.02 12.90 -1.10
C PRO A 268 -11.10 14.43 -1.17
N PHE A 269 -12.30 14.96 -1.41
CA PHE A 269 -12.56 16.40 -1.52
C PHE A 269 -14.02 16.74 -1.18
N PRO A 270 -14.31 17.96 -0.63
CA PRO A 270 -15.67 18.41 -0.36
C PRO A 270 -16.48 18.65 -1.65
N MET A 271 -17.79 18.35 -1.62
CA MET A 271 -18.69 18.54 -2.77
C MET A 271 -18.87 20.02 -3.15
N GLU A 272 -18.97 20.92 -2.17
CA GLU A 272 -19.15 22.35 -2.40
C GLU A 272 -17.92 23.00 -3.05
N GLU A 273 -16.75 22.47 -2.78
CA GLU A 273 -15.49 22.92 -3.37
C GLU A 273 -15.21 22.25 -4.73
N ALA A 274 -16.05 21.32 -5.16
CA ALA A 274 -15.97 20.74 -6.50
C ALA A 274 -16.14 21.82 -7.60
N GLN A 275 -16.79 22.92 -7.30
CA GLN A 275 -16.89 24.10 -8.19
C GLN A 275 -15.67 25.02 -8.07
N ALA A 276 -14.98 25.03 -6.94
CA ALA A 276 -13.78 25.82 -6.69
C ALA A 276 -12.47 25.06 -7.03
N ILE A 277 -12.55 23.84 -7.55
CA ILE A 277 -11.38 23.02 -7.89
C ILE A 277 -10.59 23.61 -9.08
N GLY A 278 -11.18 24.49 -9.88
CA GLY A 278 -10.40 25.38 -10.76
C GLY A 278 -9.35 26.20 -9.99
N GLU A 279 -9.66 26.62 -8.75
CA GLU A 279 -8.70 27.27 -7.86
C GLU A 279 -7.70 26.28 -7.20
N PHE A 280 -8.06 25.00 -7.05
CA PHE A 280 -7.13 23.92 -6.65
C PHE A 280 -6.00 23.72 -7.68
N GLU A 281 -6.27 24.00 -8.93
CA GLU A 281 -5.27 23.97 -10.00
C GLU A 281 -4.17 25.01 -9.77
N SER A 282 -4.53 26.15 -9.19
CA SER A 282 -3.59 27.26 -8.92
C SER A 282 -2.74 27.07 -7.67
N ILE A 283 -3.16 26.21 -6.72
CA ILE A 283 -2.47 26.02 -5.44
C ILE A 283 -1.81 24.63 -5.41
N GLY A 284 -0.95 24.37 -6.37
CA GLY A 284 -0.32 23.07 -6.57
C GLY A 284 0.11 22.36 -5.29
N PHE A 285 -0.37 21.16 -5.07
CA PHE A 285 0.18 20.23 -4.10
C PHE A 285 1.68 20.03 -4.38
N GLY A 286 2.52 20.94 -3.87
CA GLY A 286 3.98 20.88 -4.01
C GLY A 286 4.58 21.57 -5.23
N LEU A 287 3.83 22.36 -6.00
CA LEU A 287 4.41 23.26 -7.00
C LEU A 287 4.93 24.53 -6.32
N SER A 288 6.14 24.93 -6.64
CA SER A 288 6.62 26.31 -6.34
C SER A 288 5.77 27.30 -7.13
N GLY A 289 5.42 28.45 -6.54
CA GLY A 289 4.52 29.45 -7.15
C GLY A 289 4.91 29.94 -8.55
N VAL A 290 6.13 29.65 -9.01
CA VAL A 290 6.64 29.97 -10.35
C VAL A 290 6.03 29.10 -11.45
N ALA A 291 5.76 27.81 -11.14
CA ALA A 291 5.19 26.89 -12.15
C ALA A 291 3.69 27.13 -12.38
N VAL A 292 2.98 27.67 -11.40
CA VAL A 292 1.54 28.01 -11.49
C VAL A 292 1.33 29.24 -12.39
N GLN A 293 2.19 30.25 -12.29
CA GLN A 293 2.08 31.47 -13.09
C GLN A 293 2.34 31.21 -14.58
N GLN A 294 3.17 30.21 -14.92
CA GLN A 294 3.40 29.82 -16.31
C GLN A 294 2.22 29.09 -16.94
N ILE A 295 1.50 28.29 -16.17
CA ILE A 295 0.32 27.55 -16.66
C ILE A 295 -0.87 28.48 -16.95
N LEU A 296 -1.01 29.56 -16.18
CA LEU A 296 -2.08 30.56 -16.35
C LEU A 296 -1.82 31.54 -17.49
N ASN A 297 -0.57 31.63 -17.97
CA ASN A 297 -0.22 32.56 -19.07
C ASN A 297 -0.17 31.88 -20.44
N ASP A 298 -0.39 30.55 -20.52
CA ASP A 298 -0.41 29.79 -21.77
C ASP A 298 -1.84 29.46 -22.27
N GLU A 299 -2.88 30.13 -21.72
CA GLU A 299 -4.23 30.26 -22.28
C GLU A 299 -4.44 31.66 -22.92
#